data_934020e8e7f734a355d6144abd1c9b88
#
_entry.id   934020e8e7f734a355d6144abd1c9b88
#
_cell.length_a   1.000
_cell.length_b   1.000
_cell.length_c   1.000
_cell.angle_alpha   90.00
_cell.angle_beta   90.00
_cell.angle_gamma   90.00
#
_symmetry.space_group_name_H-M   'P 1'
#
loop_
_entity.id
_entity.type
_entity.pdbx_description
1 polymer ?
#
loop_
_entity_poly.entity_id
_entity_poly.type
_entity_poly.pdbx_seq_one_letter_code
_entity_poly.pdbx_strand_id
1 'polypeptide(L)'
;DSVGIRLKGNSSMNHPGNKKPFKVDFNRFISGQAYDLLKKLNFNNGFKDPTFAREKVFLDLCEDAGVLAPRATYAEVRYNGEAWGFYTVVEQIDDQFLDRSIGDDEGMLFKAGSNFGPGSDEPSLVYEGPDASDYGDAYELKMNESDDWSDFIGFIEFINTASDEQFENELGDHLDLQAYLRSAALDNLFANLDSYTLSARNYYLYQNTTLGRWQWI
;
A
#
# COMPACT_ATOMS: atom_id res chain seq x y z
N ASP A 1 22.89 -14.99 10.27
CA ASP A 1 22.11 -15.00 9.02
C ASP A 1 22.11 -13.60 8.43
N SER A 2 22.31 -13.49 7.11
CA SER A 2 22.37 -12.20 6.42
C SER A 2 20.98 -11.79 5.98
N VAL A 3 20.63 -10.50 6.15
CA VAL A 3 19.37 -9.90 5.70
C VAL A 3 19.65 -8.65 4.90
N GLY A 4 18.76 -8.32 3.96
CA GLY A 4 18.78 -7.04 3.26
C GLY A 4 18.19 -5.94 4.12
N ILE A 5 18.85 -4.78 4.19
CA ILE A 5 18.30 -3.59 4.84
C ILE A 5 18.39 -2.42 3.86
N ARG A 6 17.27 -1.69 3.71
CA ARG A 6 17.26 -0.44 2.94
C ARG A 6 16.45 0.63 3.65
N LEU A 7 16.88 1.86 3.52
CA LEU A 7 16.07 3.00 3.94
C LEU A 7 14.81 3.11 3.08
N LYS A 8 13.73 3.63 3.64
CA LYS A 8 12.44 3.80 2.96
C LYS A 8 11.79 5.13 3.31
N GLY A 9 10.71 5.44 2.61
CA GLY A 9 9.90 6.64 2.84
C GLY A 9 10.43 7.87 2.11
N ASN A 10 9.60 8.89 2.03
CA ASN A 10 9.88 10.21 1.45
C ASN A 10 10.12 11.23 2.57
N SER A 11 9.06 11.94 2.97
CA SER A 11 9.12 12.95 4.03
C SER A 11 9.61 12.41 5.38
N SER A 12 9.30 11.15 5.69
CA SER A 12 9.79 10.48 6.91
C SER A 12 11.31 10.31 6.96
N MET A 13 11.99 10.30 5.80
CA MET A 13 13.45 10.33 5.70
C MET A 13 14.05 11.66 6.20
N ASN A 14 13.24 12.74 6.18
CA ASN A 14 13.65 14.06 6.65
C ASN A 14 13.56 14.21 8.18
N HIS A 15 13.14 13.16 8.91
CA HIS A 15 13.19 13.17 10.36
C HIS A 15 14.60 13.51 10.86
N PRO A 16 14.74 14.46 11.79
CA PRO A 16 16.06 14.83 12.31
C PRO A 16 16.75 13.64 13.00
N GLY A 17 18.09 13.63 12.95
CA GLY A 17 18.89 12.56 13.55
C GLY A 17 18.92 11.27 12.74
N ASN A 18 19.38 10.21 13.37
CA ASN A 18 19.72 8.93 12.73
C ASN A 18 18.56 7.92 12.73
N LYS A 19 17.46 8.21 13.42
CA LYS A 19 16.29 7.34 13.48
C LYS A 19 15.49 7.41 12.19
N LYS A 20 16.01 6.78 11.13
CA LYS A 20 15.37 6.72 9.80
C LYS A 20 14.46 5.52 9.67
N PRO A 21 13.38 5.59 8.87
CA PRO A 21 12.58 4.42 8.54
C PRO A 21 13.36 3.50 7.59
N PHE A 22 13.20 2.19 7.76
CA PHE A 22 13.87 1.19 6.95
C PHE A 22 13.01 -0.04 6.72
N LYS A 23 13.39 -0.83 5.73
CA LYS A 23 12.81 -2.13 5.44
C LYS A 23 13.87 -3.20 5.65
N VAL A 24 13.47 -4.32 6.25
CA VAL A 24 14.23 -5.55 6.32
C VAL A 24 13.67 -6.53 5.30
N ASP A 25 14.54 -7.16 4.52
CA ASP A 25 14.24 -8.23 3.60
C ASP A 25 15.04 -9.46 4.02
N PHE A 26 14.36 -10.41 4.65
CA PHE A 26 14.96 -11.65 5.15
C PHE A 26 15.37 -12.60 4.02
N ASN A 27 14.64 -12.53 2.90
CA ASN A 27 14.84 -13.40 1.75
C ASN A 27 15.89 -12.88 0.75
N ARG A 28 16.51 -11.74 1.03
CA ARG A 28 17.39 -11.05 0.07
C ARG A 28 18.60 -11.85 -0.37
N PHE A 29 19.23 -12.57 0.55
CA PHE A 29 20.49 -13.29 0.30
C PHE A 29 20.34 -14.79 0.44
N ILE A 30 19.34 -15.26 1.18
CA ILE A 30 19.08 -16.67 1.42
C ILE A 30 17.61 -16.95 1.06
N SER A 31 17.42 -17.67 -0.04
CA SER A 31 16.06 -18.02 -0.50
C SER A 31 15.30 -18.82 0.56
N GLY A 32 14.06 -18.43 0.82
CA GLY A 32 13.21 -19.06 1.83
C GLY A 32 13.46 -18.59 3.26
N GLN A 33 14.46 -17.73 3.52
CA GLN A 33 14.65 -17.18 4.86
C GLN A 33 13.52 -16.21 5.20
N ALA A 34 12.95 -16.39 6.39
CA ALA A 34 11.85 -15.57 6.89
C ALA A 34 11.98 -15.36 8.40
N TYR A 35 11.30 -14.38 8.95
CA TYR A 35 11.11 -14.18 10.36
C TYR A 35 9.62 -14.33 10.67
N ASP A 36 9.26 -15.33 11.46
CA ASP A 36 7.87 -15.66 11.78
C ASP A 36 6.99 -15.75 10.51
N LEU A 37 7.48 -16.48 9.52
CA LEU A 37 6.90 -16.66 8.19
C LEU A 37 6.91 -15.42 7.29
N LEU A 38 7.36 -14.26 7.76
CA LEU A 38 7.40 -13.03 6.97
C LEU A 38 8.74 -12.84 6.26
N LYS A 39 8.70 -12.62 4.97
CA LYS A 39 9.90 -12.34 4.15
C LYS A 39 10.39 -10.91 4.32
N LYS A 40 9.48 -9.96 4.61
CA LYS A 40 9.79 -8.53 4.69
C LYS A 40 9.04 -7.84 5.82
N LEU A 41 9.70 -6.88 6.47
CA LEU A 41 9.11 -6.02 7.50
C LEU A 41 9.50 -4.55 7.26
N ASN A 42 8.56 -3.66 7.49
CA ASN A 42 8.76 -2.21 7.44
C ASN A 42 8.89 -1.66 8.85
N PHE A 43 9.95 -0.91 9.11
CA PHE A 43 10.21 -0.23 10.38
C PHE A 43 9.99 1.27 10.19
N ASN A 44 8.87 1.77 10.69
CA ASN A 44 8.46 3.17 10.56
C ASN A 44 8.87 3.95 11.81
N ASN A 45 9.47 5.12 11.60
CA ASN A 45 10.16 5.88 12.67
C ASN A 45 9.26 6.80 13.50
N GLY A 46 7.92 6.74 13.31
CA GLY A 46 6.98 7.63 14.00
C GLY A 46 7.11 9.09 13.55
N PHE A 47 7.37 9.33 12.27
CA PHE A 47 7.49 10.67 11.72
C PHE A 47 6.22 11.49 11.97
N LYS A 48 6.35 12.66 12.61
CA LYS A 48 5.25 13.54 13.04
C LYS A 48 4.22 12.88 13.97
N ASP A 49 4.55 11.72 14.55
CA ASP A 49 3.71 11.07 15.54
C ASP A 49 4.50 10.80 16.84
N PRO A 50 4.52 11.74 17.79
CA PRO A 50 5.22 11.56 19.04
C PRO A 50 4.59 10.50 19.95
N THR A 51 3.36 10.05 19.66
CA THR A 51 2.68 9.01 20.41
C THR A 51 3.03 7.61 19.95
N PHE A 52 3.50 7.45 18.71
CA PHE A 52 3.68 6.18 17.99
C PHE A 52 2.39 5.34 17.85
N ALA A 53 1.24 5.91 18.20
CA ALA A 53 0.00 5.16 18.24
C ALA A 53 -0.82 5.26 16.94
N ARG A 54 -0.67 6.33 16.17
CA ARG A 54 -1.57 6.63 15.04
C ARG A 54 -1.62 5.51 14.02
N GLU A 55 -0.47 5.08 13.51
CA GLU A 55 -0.40 4.04 12.49
C GLU A 55 -0.96 2.71 13.00
N LYS A 56 -0.56 2.29 14.21
CA LYS A 56 -1.04 1.04 14.80
C LYS A 56 -2.55 1.05 15.04
N VAL A 57 -3.08 2.12 15.65
CA VAL A 57 -4.52 2.25 15.93
C VAL A 57 -5.33 2.30 14.65
N PHE A 58 -4.85 3.03 13.63
CA PHE A 58 -5.54 3.10 12.35
C PHE A 58 -5.61 1.73 11.67
N LEU A 59 -4.49 1.01 11.59
CA LEU A 59 -4.44 -0.31 10.95
C LEU A 59 -5.28 -1.36 11.69
N ASP A 60 -5.29 -1.34 13.02
CA ASP A 60 -6.14 -2.23 13.81
C ASP A 60 -7.63 -1.95 13.55
N LEU A 61 -8.02 -0.70 13.47
CA LEU A 61 -9.40 -0.33 13.17
C LEU A 61 -9.80 -0.63 11.72
N CYS A 62 -8.86 -0.58 10.77
CA CYS A 62 -9.10 -1.08 9.41
C CYS A 62 -9.41 -2.58 9.44
N GLU A 63 -8.63 -3.38 10.17
CA GLU A 63 -8.87 -4.82 10.33
C GLU A 63 -10.24 -5.08 11.00
N ASP A 64 -10.54 -4.40 12.09
CA ASP A 64 -11.84 -4.51 12.82
C ASP A 64 -13.04 -4.11 11.94
N ALA A 65 -12.85 -3.16 11.03
CA ALA A 65 -13.86 -2.72 10.06
C ALA A 65 -13.97 -3.63 8.82
N GLY A 66 -13.13 -4.65 8.70
CA GLY A 66 -13.08 -5.53 7.53
C GLY A 66 -12.50 -4.84 6.28
N VAL A 67 -11.62 -3.87 6.47
CA VAL A 67 -10.80 -3.27 5.41
C VAL A 67 -9.46 -4.01 5.38
N LEU A 68 -9.00 -4.35 4.19
CA LEU A 68 -7.68 -4.97 4.01
C LEU A 68 -6.59 -4.01 4.49
N ALA A 69 -5.85 -4.41 5.51
CA ALA A 69 -4.78 -3.61 6.07
C ALA A 69 -3.62 -4.49 6.57
N PRO A 70 -2.38 -4.02 6.47
CA PRO A 70 -1.24 -4.73 6.99
C PRO A 70 -1.25 -4.73 8.53
N ARG A 71 -0.84 -5.84 9.12
CA ARG A 71 -0.69 -5.93 10.59
C ARG A 71 0.44 -5.01 11.05
N ALA A 72 0.28 -4.45 12.24
CA ALA A 72 1.29 -3.61 12.86
C ALA A 72 1.58 -4.01 14.30
N THR A 73 2.81 -3.80 14.72
CA THR A 73 3.28 -3.98 16.10
C THR A 73 4.39 -2.98 16.42
N TYR A 74 5.02 -3.11 17.57
CA TYR A 74 6.14 -2.25 17.97
C TYR A 74 7.41 -3.05 18.18
N ALA A 75 8.55 -2.39 17.94
CA ALA A 75 9.86 -2.94 18.27
C ALA A 75 10.81 -1.87 18.81
N GLU A 76 11.62 -2.23 19.80
CA GLU A 76 12.83 -1.53 20.14
C GLU A 76 13.97 -2.05 19.25
N VAL A 77 14.52 -1.19 18.42
CA VAL A 77 15.65 -1.54 17.55
C VAL A 77 16.96 -1.24 18.29
N ARG A 78 17.89 -2.19 18.24
CA ARG A 78 19.25 -2.05 18.76
C ARG A 78 20.26 -2.20 17.62
N TYR A 79 21.25 -1.36 17.61
CA TYR A 79 22.36 -1.42 16.67
C TYR A 79 23.68 -1.61 17.44
N ASN A 80 24.37 -2.71 17.18
CA ASN A 80 25.57 -3.12 17.91
C ASN A 80 25.37 -3.16 19.45
N GLY A 81 24.19 -3.55 19.91
CA GLY A 81 23.85 -3.63 21.35
C GLY A 81 23.33 -2.34 21.95
N GLU A 82 23.50 -1.21 21.30
CA GLU A 82 22.98 0.09 21.76
C GLU A 82 21.54 0.33 21.29
N ALA A 83 20.72 0.96 22.14
CA ALA A 83 19.35 1.32 21.80
C ALA A 83 19.36 2.34 20.66
N TRP A 84 18.78 1.95 19.51
CA TRP A 84 18.68 2.81 18.34
C TRP A 84 17.37 3.60 18.29
N GLY A 85 16.30 2.98 18.74
CA GLY A 85 15.01 3.64 18.85
C GLY A 85 13.81 2.69 18.85
N PHE A 86 12.66 3.28 19.12
CA PHE A 86 11.35 2.62 19.10
C PHE A 86 10.70 2.82 17.73
N TYR A 87 10.19 1.76 17.12
CA TYR A 87 9.62 1.76 15.77
C TYR A 87 8.25 1.11 15.76
N THR A 88 7.35 1.60 14.91
CA THR A 88 6.19 0.83 14.48
C THR A 88 6.64 -0.12 13.38
N VAL A 89 6.39 -1.42 13.58
CA VAL A 89 6.73 -2.46 12.61
C VAL A 89 5.47 -2.85 11.87
N VAL A 90 5.50 -2.74 10.56
CA VAL A 90 4.35 -2.93 9.69
C VAL A 90 4.65 -4.02 8.65
N GLU A 91 3.72 -4.93 8.48
CA GLU A 91 3.75 -5.97 7.45
C GLU A 91 3.93 -5.35 6.06
N GLN A 92 4.61 -6.04 5.17
CA GLN A 92 4.69 -5.61 3.77
C GLN A 92 3.42 -6.04 3.05
N ILE A 93 2.82 -5.12 2.28
CA ILE A 93 1.78 -5.46 1.32
C ILE A 93 2.50 -6.09 0.11
N ASP A 94 2.36 -7.41 -0.02
CA ASP A 94 2.93 -8.26 -1.08
C ASP A 94 2.14 -9.58 -1.16
N ASP A 95 2.71 -10.59 -1.87
CA ASP A 95 2.14 -11.94 -2.03
C ASP A 95 1.70 -12.56 -0.69
N GLN A 96 2.55 -12.50 0.32
CA GLN A 96 2.27 -13.10 1.62
C GLN A 96 1.11 -12.41 2.36
N PHE A 97 1.03 -11.09 2.25
CA PHE A 97 -0.09 -10.33 2.81
C PHE A 97 -1.42 -10.73 2.16
N LEU A 98 -1.44 -10.84 0.82
CA LEU A 98 -2.65 -11.16 0.06
C LEU A 98 -3.10 -12.60 0.31
N ASP A 99 -2.19 -13.59 0.21
CA ASP A 99 -2.50 -14.98 0.53
C ASP A 99 -3.08 -15.12 1.95
N ARG A 100 -2.43 -14.52 2.95
CA ARG A 100 -2.90 -14.55 4.34
C ARG A 100 -4.26 -13.89 4.52
N SER A 101 -4.49 -12.75 3.86
CA SER A 101 -5.68 -11.92 4.14
C SER A 101 -6.92 -12.37 3.39
N ILE A 102 -6.75 -12.84 2.17
CA ILE A 102 -7.86 -13.17 1.26
C ILE A 102 -7.71 -14.51 0.54
N GLY A 103 -6.58 -15.21 0.71
CA GLY A 103 -6.31 -16.50 0.05
C GLY A 103 -6.18 -16.39 -1.46
N ASP A 104 -5.77 -15.23 -1.97
CA ASP A 104 -5.59 -14.96 -3.39
C ASP A 104 -4.38 -14.04 -3.57
N ASP A 105 -3.34 -14.50 -4.26
CA ASP A 105 -2.10 -13.78 -4.58
C ASP A 105 -1.73 -13.89 -6.07
N GLU A 106 -2.69 -14.33 -6.89
CA GLU A 106 -2.49 -14.58 -8.32
C GLU A 106 -2.73 -13.33 -9.20
N GLY A 107 -3.39 -12.31 -8.67
CA GLY A 107 -3.73 -11.09 -9.39
C GLY A 107 -2.63 -10.02 -9.39
N MET A 108 -2.80 -8.99 -10.19
CA MET A 108 -1.92 -7.84 -10.23
C MET A 108 -2.11 -6.93 -9.00
N LEU A 109 -1.03 -6.47 -8.42
CA LEU A 109 -1.03 -5.50 -7.33
C LEU A 109 -0.38 -4.20 -7.79
N PHE A 110 -1.16 -3.16 -7.91
CA PHE A 110 -0.68 -1.80 -8.20
C PHE A 110 -0.57 -0.98 -6.93
N LYS A 111 0.54 -0.31 -6.77
CA LYS A 111 0.75 0.68 -5.73
C LYS A 111 0.66 2.07 -6.32
N ALA A 112 -0.12 2.96 -5.71
CA ALA A 112 -0.05 4.39 -5.99
C ALA A 112 1.39 4.89 -5.85
N GLY A 113 1.91 5.49 -6.90
CA GLY A 113 3.29 5.95 -6.99
C GLY A 113 3.64 6.91 -5.86
N SER A 114 4.91 6.99 -5.57
CA SER A 114 5.44 7.83 -4.49
C SER A 114 6.41 8.90 -4.99
N ASN A 115 6.45 9.14 -6.29
CA ASN A 115 7.25 10.19 -6.86
C ASN A 115 6.56 11.54 -6.64
N PHE A 116 7.21 12.42 -5.89
CA PHE A 116 6.70 13.73 -5.53
C PHE A 116 7.69 14.78 -6.01
N GLY A 117 7.47 15.33 -7.18
CA GLY A 117 8.30 16.39 -7.72
C GLY A 117 7.53 17.19 -8.77
N PRO A 118 7.99 18.37 -9.15
CA PRO A 118 7.42 19.06 -10.28
C PRO A 118 7.46 18.19 -11.54
N GLY A 119 6.29 17.87 -12.11
CA GLY A 119 6.15 17.03 -13.29
C GLY A 119 6.07 15.52 -13.04
N SER A 120 5.91 15.07 -11.80
CA SER A 120 5.52 13.68 -11.53
C SER A 120 4.02 13.49 -11.75
N ASP A 121 3.65 12.34 -12.31
CA ASP A 121 2.28 11.97 -12.53
C ASP A 121 1.59 11.62 -11.19
N GLU A 122 0.34 12.03 -11.03
CA GLU A 122 -0.44 11.74 -9.82
C GLU A 122 -1.25 10.45 -10.01
N PRO A 123 -1.23 9.53 -9.05
CA PRO A 123 -2.05 8.32 -9.09
C PRO A 123 -3.52 8.63 -8.71
N SER A 124 -4.14 9.51 -9.49
CA SER A 124 -5.47 10.07 -9.23
C SER A 124 -6.63 9.24 -9.81
N LEU A 125 -6.33 8.11 -10.48
CA LEU A 125 -7.28 7.29 -11.22
C LEU A 125 -8.01 8.09 -12.35
N VAL A 126 -7.36 9.09 -12.91
CA VAL A 126 -7.80 9.79 -14.12
C VAL A 126 -7.38 8.98 -15.34
N TYR A 127 -8.26 8.87 -16.33
CA TYR A 127 -7.95 8.19 -17.58
C TYR A 127 -7.08 9.08 -18.47
N GLU A 128 -5.85 8.64 -18.71
CA GLU A 128 -4.84 9.39 -19.50
C GLU A 128 -4.64 8.78 -20.89
N GLY A 129 -5.11 7.56 -21.12
CA GLY A 129 -4.99 6.88 -22.40
C GLY A 129 -4.97 5.35 -22.29
N PRO A 130 -4.90 4.62 -23.42
CA PRO A 130 -4.99 3.16 -23.43
C PRO A 130 -3.67 2.45 -23.11
N ASP A 131 -2.53 3.14 -23.11
CA ASP A 131 -1.23 2.53 -22.95
C ASP A 131 -0.68 2.71 -21.54
N ALA A 132 0.00 1.70 -21.00
CA ALA A 132 0.64 1.79 -19.68
C ALA A 132 1.62 2.98 -19.58
N SER A 133 2.25 3.36 -20.68
CA SER A 133 3.16 4.53 -20.76
C SER A 133 2.46 5.87 -20.54
N ASP A 134 1.13 5.94 -20.71
CA ASP A 134 0.36 7.17 -20.50
C ASP A 134 0.27 7.52 -19.01
N TYR A 135 0.49 6.54 -18.13
CA TYR A 135 0.43 6.69 -16.67
C TYR A 135 1.79 6.97 -16.01
N GLY A 136 2.87 6.97 -16.80
CA GLY A 136 4.21 7.32 -16.34
C GLY A 136 4.64 6.63 -15.04
N ASP A 137 4.99 7.42 -14.03
CA ASP A 137 5.38 6.96 -12.69
C ASP A 137 4.23 6.99 -11.68
N ALA A 138 2.97 7.22 -12.12
CA ALA A 138 1.82 7.30 -11.23
C ALA A 138 1.55 5.99 -10.49
N TYR A 139 1.82 4.86 -11.14
CA TYR A 139 1.59 3.53 -10.56
C TYR A 139 2.81 2.64 -10.68
N GLU A 140 3.03 1.83 -9.65
CA GLU A 140 4.08 0.82 -9.60
C GLU A 140 3.45 -0.58 -9.49
N LEU A 141 3.62 -1.42 -10.51
CA LEU A 141 3.22 -2.83 -10.46
C LEU A 141 4.14 -3.59 -9.49
N LYS A 142 3.55 -4.21 -8.47
CA LYS A 142 4.26 -4.86 -7.36
C LYS A 142 4.27 -6.37 -7.42
N MET A 143 3.30 -6.95 -8.10
CA MET A 143 3.14 -8.40 -8.20
C MET A 143 2.60 -8.76 -9.57
N ASN A 144 2.96 -10.00 -9.99
CA ASN A 144 2.57 -10.57 -11.26
C ASN A 144 2.94 -9.65 -12.42
N GLU A 145 4.26 -9.38 -12.48
CA GLU A 145 4.86 -8.50 -13.48
C GLU A 145 4.40 -8.91 -14.88
N SER A 146 3.59 -8.07 -15.48
CA SER A 146 3.10 -8.20 -16.85
C SER A 146 3.19 -6.83 -17.51
N ASP A 147 3.54 -6.82 -18.79
CA ASP A 147 3.49 -5.59 -19.60
C ASP A 147 2.02 -5.24 -19.98
N ASP A 148 1.09 -6.17 -19.75
CA ASP A 148 -0.33 -5.98 -20.03
C ASP A 148 -1.07 -5.38 -18.84
N TRP A 149 -1.35 -4.10 -18.91
CA TRP A 149 -2.12 -3.32 -17.93
C TRP A 149 -3.59 -3.14 -18.36
N SER A 150 -4.06 -3.85 -19.37
CA SER A 150 -5.38 -3.61 -19.97
C SER A 150 -6.53 -3.65 -18.99
N ASP A 151 -6.52 -4.60 -18.04
CA ASP A 151 -7.55 -4.71 -17.00
C ASP A 151 -7.52 -3.51 -16.04
N PHE A 152 -6.34 -3.05 -15.66
CA PHE A 152 -6.18 -1.88 -14.79
C PHE A 152 -6.61 -0.59 -15.50
N ILE A 153 -6.18 -0.41 -16.73
CA ILE A 153 -6.54 0.74 -17.56
C ILE A 153 -8.04 0.71 -17.87
N GLY A 154 -8.60 -0.46 -18.17
CA GLY A 154 -10.04 -0.62 -18.39
C GLY A 154 -10.88 -0.25 -17.17
N PHE A 155 -10.41 -0.56 -15.97
CA PHE A 155 -11.05 -0.09 -14.74
C PHE A 155 -11.00 1.45 -14.61
N ILE A 156 -9.83 2.05 -14.86
CA ILE A 156 -9.69 3.52 -14.82
C ILE A 156 -10.57 4.15 -15.91
N GLU A 157 -10.58 3.62 -17.13
CA GLU A 157 -11.44 4.11 -18.21
C GLU A 157 -12.93 4.05 -17.80
N PHE A 158 -13.39 2.92 -17.27
CA PHE A 158 -14.75 2.76 -16.80
C PHE A 158 -15.16 3.86 -15.81
N ILE A 159 -14.39 4.08 -14.76
CA ILE A 159 -14.75 5.07 -13.73
C ILE A 159 -14.72 6.53 -14.22
N ASN A 160 -14.07 6.80 -15.36
CA ASN A 160 -13.97 8.15 -15.94
C ASN A 160 -14.95 8.38 -17.10
N THR A 161 -15.42 7.33 -17.78
CA THR A 161 -16.18 7.46 -19.03
C THR A 161 -17.59 6.85 -18.99
N ALA A 162 -17.88 6.01 -17.98
CA ALA A 162 -19.20 5.42 -17.81
C ALA A 162 -20.29 6.50 -17.65
N SER A 163 -21.47 6.26 -18.21
CA SER A 163 -22.62 7.08 -17.90
C SER A 163 -23.03 6.93 -16.43
N ASP A 164 -23.78 7.90 -15.89
CA ASP A 164 -24.29 7.83 -14.51
C ASP A 164 -25.03 6.51 -14.24
N GLU A 165 -25.86 6.05 -15.19
CA GLU A 165 -26.59 4.81 -15.09
C GLU A 165 -25.66 3.57 -15.06
N GLN A 166 -24.65 3.54 -15.92
CA GLN A 166 -23.65 2.47 -15.93
C GLN A 166 -22.83 2.48 -14.63
N PHE A 167 -22.34 3.64 -14.22
CA PHE A 167 -21.55 3.77 -13.01
C PHE A 167 -22.34 3.30 -11.77
N GLU A 168 -23.60 3.70 -11.63
CA GLU A 168 -24.45 3.28 -10.51
C GLU A 168 -24.71 1.76 -10.50
N ASN A 169 -24.92 1.15 -11.66
CA ASN A 169 -25.29 -0.26 -11.74
C ASN A 169 -24.10 -1.21 -11.78
N GLU A 170 -22.96 -0.80 -12.34
CA GLU A 170 -21.84 -1.70 -12.68
C GLU A 170 -20.59 -1.49 -11.83
N LEU A 171 -20.46 -0.36 -11.09
CA LEU A 171 -19.27 -0.09 -10.28
C LEU A 171 -18.93 -1.24 -9.31
N GLY A 172 -19.95 -1.88 -8.73
CA GLY A 172 -19.78 -3.01 -7.81
C GLY A 172 -19.22 -4.28 -8.46
N ASP A 173 -19.32 -4.39 -9.79
CA ASP A 173 -18.73 -5.49 -10.55
C ASP A 173 -17.23 -5.24 -10.80
N HIS A 174 -16.81 -3.99 -10.83
CA HIS A 174 -15.43 -3.58 -11.06
C HIS A 174 -14.62 -3.39 -9.76
N LEU A 175 -15.25 -2.93 -8.68
CA LEU A 175 -14.58 -2.59 -7.42
C LEU A 175 -15.31 -3.20 -6.22
N ASP A 176 -14.59 -3.69 -5.23
CA ASP A 176 -15.17 -3.97 -3.92
C ASP A 176 -15.56 -2.64 -3.24
N LEU A 177 -16.74 -2.15 -3.64
CA LEU A 177 -17.26 -0.86 -3.22
C LEU A 177 -17.45 -0.78 -1.70
N GLN A 178 -17.82 -1.90 -1.06
CA GLN A 178 -18.02 -1.91 0.40
C GLN A 178 -16.70 -1.73 1.15
N ALA A 179 -15.64 -2.39 0.71
CA ALA A 179 -14.31 -2.22 1.29
C ALA A 179 -13.78 -0.79 1.06
N TYR A 180 -13.94 -0.26 -0.15
CA TYR A 180 -13.56 1.11 -0.47
C TYR A 180 -14.29 2.15 0.40
N LEU A 181 -15.62 2.05 0.54
CA LEU A 181 -16.40 2.99 1.33
C LEU A 181 -16.04 2.95 2.82
N ARG A 182 -15.72 1.77 3.37
CA ARG A 182 -15.23 1.63 4.74
C ARG A 182 -13.86 2.28 4.92
N SER A 183 -12.95 2.08 3.97
CA SER A 183 -11.62 2.72 3.96
C SER A 183 -11.77 4.25 3.91
N ALA A 184 -12.57 4.77 3.00
CA ALA A 184 -12.82 6.20 2.90
C ALA A 184 -13.48 6.80 4.16
N ALA A 185 -14.37 6.04 4.80
CA ALA A 185 -14.98 6.45 6.08
C ALA A 185 -13.95 6.53 7.21
N LEU A 186 -13.02 5.57 7.30
CA LEU A 186 -11.92 5.59 8.26
C LEU A 186 -10.96 6.73 8.00
N ASP A 187 -10.58 6.97 6.74
CA ASP A 187 -9.74 8.12 6.36
C ASP A 187 -10.35 9.45 6.82
N ASN A 188 -11.66 9.61 6.62
CA ASN A 188 -12.38 10.80 7.09
C ASN A 188 -12.43 10.89 8.61
N LEU A 189 -12.71 9.77 9.31
CA LEU A 189 -12.79 9.73 10.77
C LEU A 189 -11.45 10.12 11.42
N PHE A 190 -10.36 9.68 10.84
CA PHE A 190 -8.99 9.95 11.32
C PHE A 190 -8.38 11.21 10.75
N ALA A 191 -9.10 11.95 9.90
CA ALA A 191 -8.58 13.09 9.16
C ALA A 191 -7.25 12.75 8.45
N ASN A 192 -7.21 11.60 7.78
CA ASN A 192 -6.04 11.14 7.04
C ASN A 192 -5.88 11.97 5.75
N LEU A 193 -5.16 13.08 5.87
CA LEU A 193 -4.93 14.00 4.75
C LEU A 193 -3.95 13.45 3.70
N ASP A 194 -3.27 12.36 4.00
CA ASP A 194 -2.26 11.73 3.14
C ASP A 194 -2.79 10.43 2.50
N SER A 195 -4.10 10.40 2.22
CA SER A 195 -4.81 9.31 1.56
C SER A 195 -5.25 9.69 0.14
N TYR A 196 -5.90 8.76 -0.57
CA TYR A 196 -6.44 9.00 -1.90
C TYR A 196 -7.35 10.23 -1.96
N THR A 197 -8.29 10.37 -1.02
CA THR A 197 -9.34 11.40 -1.05
C THR A 197 -8.80 12.83 -1.13
N LEU A 198 -7.64 13.11 -0.54
CA LEU A 198 -7.08 14.47 -0.48
C LEU A 198 -5.76 14.64 -1.20
N SER A 199 -5.03 13.56 -1.43
CA SER A 199 -3.70 13.64 -2.00
C SER A 199 -3.41 12.58 -3.05
N ALA A 200 -4.42 11.81 -3.48
CA ALA A 200 -4.34 10.77 -4.50
C ALA A 200 -3.15 9.83 -4.30
N ARG A 201 -2.87 9.38 -3.06
CA ARG A 201 -1.69 8.58 -2.74
C ARG A 201 -1.91 7.61 -1.58
N ASN A 202 -0.87 6.79 -1.31
CA ASN A 202 -0.83 5.86 -0.18
C ASN A 202 -1.94 4.82 -0.18
N TYR A 203 -2.24 4.27 -1.35
CA TYR A 203 -3.17 3.16 -1.52
C TYR A 203 -2.59 2.12 -2.47
N TYR A 204 -3.21 0.95 -2.47
CA TYR A 204 -2.98 -0.09 -3.45
C TYR A 204 -4.30 -0.52 -4.07
N LEU A 205 -4.23 -1.03 -5.29
CA LEU A 205 -5.32 -1.73 -5.96
C LEU A 205 -4.85 -3.13 -6.31
N TYR A 206 -5.58 -4.12 -5.84
CA TYR A 206 -5.34 -5.52 -6.11
C TYR A 206 -6.44 -6.10 -6.98
N GLN A 207 -6.07 -6.74 -8.08
CA GLN A 207 -6.98 -7.49 -8.94
C GLN A 207 -7.31 -8.82 -8.26
N ASN A 208 -8.41 -8.89 -7.52
CA ASN A 208 -8.81 -10.13 -6.86
C ASN A 208 -9.38 -11.10 -7.91
N THR A 209 -8.64 -12.16 -8.20
CA THR A 209 -9.00 -13.12 -9.25
C THR A 209 -10.18 -14.00 -8.85
N THR A 210 -10.36 -14.24 -7.56
CA THR A 210 -11.48 -15.00 -7.01
C THR A 210 -12.79 -14.21 -7.07
N LEU A 211 -12.76 -12.91 -6.80
CA LEU A 211 -13.95 -12.03 -6.85
C LEU A 211 -14.18 -11.44 -8.24
N GLY A 212 -13.19 -11.47 -9.13
CA GLY A 212 -13.24 -10.89 -10.47
C GLY A 212 -13.33 -9.36 -10.48
N ARG A 213 -12.82 -8.68 -9.45
CA ARG A 213 -12.88 -7.22 -9.30
C ARG A 213 -11.71 -6.67 -8.50
N TRP A 214 -11.53 -5.36 -8.59
CA TRP A 214 -10.48 -4.66 -7.86
C TRP A 214 -10.81 -4.54 -6.37
N GLN A 215 -9.80 -4.70 -5.53
CA GLN A 215 -9.86 -4.47 -4.09
C GLN A 215 -8.95 -3.31 -3.70
N TRP A 216 -9.48 -2.47 -2.83
CA TRP A 216 -8.79 -1.35 -2.24
C TRP A 216 -8.03 -1.78 -0.97
N ILE A 217 -6.76 -1.31 -0.85
CA ILE A 217 -5.88 -1.56 0.31
C ILE A 217 -5.22 -0.26 0.73
#